data_5406db9208a0cd28b623f71ffb1f6c40
#
_entry.id   5406db9208a0cd28b623f71ffb1f6c40
#
_cell.length_a   1.000
_cell.length_b   1.000
_cell.length_c   1.000
_cell.angle_alpha   90.00
_cell.angle_beta   90.00
_cell.angle_gamma   90.00
#
_symmetry.space_group_name_H-M   'P 1'
#
loop_
_entity.id
_entity.type
_entity.pdbx_description
1 polymer ?
#
loop_
_entity_poly.entity_id
_entity_poly.type
_entity_poly.pdbx_seq_one_letter_code
_entity_poly.pdbx_strand_id
1 'polypeptide(L)'
;MVSNLRLYYQIKDLIEIIKPKLLIIPFEGHAWERLIIKMVKDLNKDIKVASYQFTVTTNHQHSIFRPLKASYNPDIILTSGKITKKKFQENYKCPVKILGSNKYKKISRSKVKKQNKFLIIPEAFYSETDRLLNFTLDVAKILPDHKFIFRCHPMMKSDEFINKISLQDNVKLSNKSINDDLNICKYVVFRGSAAVFEAVSQGLKPIYLDVKNETNINPFKNIFLNSCNVIEPEDIFKILRYYESKKINKDIIDYSNNYFAEIDTKVIRSLL
;
A
#
# COMPACT_ATOMS: atom_id res chain seq x y z
N MET A 1 -0.77 -17.65 -19.56
CA MET A 1 -0.96 -17.17 -20.95
C MET A 1 -2.43 -17.24 -21.38
N VAL A 2 -3.10 -18.39 -21.24
CA VAL A 2 -4.52 -18.60 -21.66
C VAL A 2 -5.48 -17.60 -21.02
N SER A 3 -5.36 -17.32 -19.70
CA SER A 3 -6.21 -16.36 -18.98
C SER A 3 -6.12 -14.94 -19.55
N ASN A 4 -4.94 -14.48 -19.93
CA ASN A 4 -4.77 -13.15 -20.52
C ASN A 4 -5.42 -13.02 -21.90
N LEU A 5 -5.36 -14.09 -22.71
CA LEU A 5 -6.02 -14.13 -24.02
C LEU A 5 -7.54 -14.17 -23.88
N ARG A 6 -8.05 -14.96 -22.93
CA ARG A 6 -9.49 -14.96 -22.64
C ARG A 6 -10.00 -13.57 -22.26
N LEU A 7 -9.31 -12.90 -21.35
CA LEU A 7 -9.66 -11.54 -20.94
C LEU A 7 -9.58 -10.54 -22.11
N TYR A 8 -8.56 -10.68 -22.97
CA TYR A 8 -8.41 -9.88 -24.19
C TYR A 8 -9.64 -9.97 -25.10
N TYR A 9 -10.11 -11.18 -25.42
CA TYR A 9 -11.28 -11.36 -26.29
C TYR A 9 -12.57 -10.89 -25.63
N GLN A 10 -12.77 -11.16 -24.34
CA GLN A 10 -13.95 -10.69 -23.60
C GLN A 10 -14.05 -9.16 -23.59
N ILE A 11 -12.93 -8.45 -23.37
CA ILE A 11 -12.93 -7.00 -23.37
C ILE A 11 -13.06 -6.46 -24.81
N LYS A 12 -12.49 -7.12 -25.81
CA LYS A 12 -12.67 -6.76 -27.22
C LYS A 12 -14.14 -6.78 -27.61
N ASP A 13 -14.84 -7.87 -27.34
CA ASP A 13 -16.26 -8.02 -27.65
C ASP A 13 -17.10 -6.93 -26.94
N LEU A 14 -16.81 -6.65 -25.67
CA LEU A 14 -17.47 -5.59 -24.93
C LEU A 14 -17.26 -4.20 -25.57
N ILE A 15 -16.06 -3.89 -26.00
CA ILE A 15 -15.75 -2.60 -26.64
C ILE A 15 -16.46 -2.45 -27.97
N GLU A 16 -16.53 -3.53 -28.78
CA GLU A 16 -17.23 -3.52 -30.04
C GLU A 16 -18.74 -3.31 -29.88
N ILE A 17 -19.32 -3.85 -28.81
CA ILE A 17 -20.75 -3.69 -28.47
C ILE A 17 -21.03 -2.29 -27.90
N ILE A 18 -20.27 -1.88 -26.87
CA ILE A 18 -20.56 -0.66 -26.08
C ILE A 18 -20.07 0.61 -26.78
N LYS A 19 -19.00 0.51 -27.57
CA LYS A 19 -18.33 1.65 -28.27
C LYS A 19 -18.03 2.82 -27.32
N PRO A 20 -17.31 2.60 -26.21
CA PRO A 20 -17.07 3.64 -25.21
C PRO A 20 -16.18 4.75 -25.76
N LYS A 21 -16.34 5.98 -25.29
CA LYS A 21 -15.41 7.09 -25.56
C LYS A 21 -14.16 7.03 -24.67
N LEU A 22 -14.28 6.44 -23.50
CA LEU A 22 -13.22 6.33 -22.48
C LEU A 22 -13.23 4.92 -21.90
N LEU A 23 -12.07 4.28 -21.88
CA LEU A 23 -11.80 3.05 -21.13
C LEU A 23 -10.90 3.38 -19.96
N ILE A 24 -11.31 3.01 -18.74
CA ILE A 24 -10.46 3.10 -17.54
C ILE A 24 -10.13 1.68 -17.09
N ILE A 25 -8.84 1.37 -16.97
CA ILE A 25 -8.35 0.08 -16.48
C ILE A 25 -7.39 0.27 -15.30
N PRO A 26 -7.26 -0.72 -14.39
CA PRO A 26 -6.20 -0.70 -13.39
C PRO A 26 -4.83 -0.70 -14.07
N PHE A 27 -3.79 -0.24 -13.35
CA PHE A 27 -2.45 -0.16 -13.90
C PHE A 27 -1.37 -0.52 -12.88
N GLU A 28 -0.83 -1.72 -13.03
CA GLU A 28 0.31 -2.26 -12.28
C GLU A 28 1.45 -2.72 -13.21
N GLY A 29 1.28 -2.50 -14.51
CA GLY A 29 2.25 -2.89 -15.53
C GLY A 29 2.14 -4.36 -15.97
N HIS A 30 1.03 -5.02 -15.66
CA HIS A 30 0.78 -6.41 -16.06
C HIS A 30 0.64 -6.57 -17.57
N ALA A 31 1.01 -7.73 -18.08
CA ALA A 31 0.96 -8.04 -19.50
C ALA A 31 -0.45 -7.89 -20.08
N TRP A 32 -1.49 -8.31 -19.36
CA TRP A 32 -2.88 -8.20 -19.82
C TRP A 32 -3.34 -6.74 -19.97
N GLU A 33 -2.91 -5.83 -19.08
CA GLU A 33 -3.21 -4.41 -19.19
C GLU A 33 -2.63 -3.81 -20.47
N ARG A 34 -1.38 -4.16 -20.77
CA ARG A 34 -0.67 -3.73 -21.97
C ARG A 34 -1.31 -4.26 -23.24
N LEU A 35 -1.75 -5.53 -23.22
CA LEU A 35 -2.45 -6.15 -24.35
C LEU A 35 -3.80 -5.45 -24.62
N ILE A 36 -4.57 -5.12 -23.58
CA ILE A 36 -5.84 -4.42 -23.72
C ILE A 36 -5.62 -3.01 -24.27
N ILE A 37 -4.65 -2.25 -23.74
CA ILE A 37 -4.31 -0.92 -24.26
C ILE A 37 -4.01 -1.00 -25.76
N LYS A 38 -3.15 -1.93 -26.16
CA LYS A 38 -2.79 -2.13 -27.58
C LYS A 38 -4.01 -2.48 -28.43
N MET A 39 -4.83 -3.41 -27.98
CA MET A 39 -6.02 -3.85 -28.68
C MET A 39 -6.99 -2.69 -28.92
N VAL A 40 -7.28 -1.88 -27.89
CA VAL A 40 -8.20 -0.75 -28.01
C VAL A 40 -7.69 0.27 -29.02
N LYS A 41 -6.40 0.59 -28.98
CA LYS A 41 -5.76 1.52 -29.93
C LYS A 41 -5.75 1.01 -31.37
N ASP A 42 -5.70 -0.29 -31.56
CA ASP A 42 -5.80 -0.91 -32.90
C ASP A 42 -7.24 -0.94 -33.42
N LEU A 43 -8.21 -1.18 -32.54
CA LEU A 43 -9.62 -1.24 -32.89
C LEU A 43 -10.19 0.15 -33.24
N ASN A 44 -9.96 1.12 -32.35
CA ASN A 44 -10.48 2.47 -32.54
C ASN A 44 -9.62 3.50 -31.79
N LYS A 45 -8.98 4.38 -32.54
CA LYS A 45 -8.11 5.44 -32.03
C LYS A 45 -8.86 6.55 -31.30
N ASP A 46 -10.18 6.66 -31.49
CA ASP A 46 -11.01 7.66 -30.81
C ASP A 46 -11.34 7.27 -29.37
N ILE A 47 -11.15 6.00 -29.01
CA ILE A 47 -11.33 5.55 -27.63
C ILE A 47 -10.10 5.95 -26.82
N LYS A 48 -10.29 6.87 -25.88
CA LYS A 48 -9.23 7.27 -24.94
C LYS A 48 -9.03 6.17 -23.89
N VAL A 49 -7.78 5.77 -23.64
CA VAL A 49 -7.43 4.78 -22.60
C VAL A 49 -6.77 5.49 -21.44
N ALA A 50 -7.44 5.49 -20.28
CA ALA A 50 -6.91 5.95 -19.01
C ALA A 50 -6.51 4.74 -18.15
N SER A 51 -5.32 4.77 -17.56
CA SER A 51 -4.84 3.71 -16.68
C SER A 51 -4.69 4.22 -15.25
N TYR A 52 -5.35 3.55 -14.29
CA TYR A 52 -5.40 3.99 -12.90
C TYR A 52 -4.49 3.16 -12.01
N GLN A 53 -3.47 3.81 -11.48
CA GLN A 53 -2.58 3.25 -10.46
C GLN A 53 -3.20 3.45 -9.07
N PHE A 54 -3.55 2.36 -8.40
CA PHE A 54 -4.28 2.35 -7.11
C PHE A 54 -3.52 1.65 -5.98
N THR A 55 -2.50 0.86 -6.31
CA THR A 55 -1.72 0.08 -5.34
C THR A 55 -0.54 0.86 -4.77
N VAL A 56 0.02 0.36 -3.68
CA VAL A 56 1.29 0.87 -3.17
C VAL A 56 2.41 0.45 -4.12
N THR A 57 3.23 1.40 -4.52
CA THR A 57 4.38 1.13 -5.38
C THR A 57 5.66 0.98 -4.56
N THR A 58 6.40 -0.08 -4.82
CA THR A 58 7.73 -0.31 -4.28
C THR A 58 8.82 -0.02 -5.31
N ASN A 59 10.07 0.05 -4.86
CA ASN A 59 11.20 0.34 -5.77
C ASN A 59 11.50 -0.81 -6.74
N HIS A 60 10.95 -2.00 -6.48
CA HIS A 60 11.21 -3.20 -7.28
C HIS A 60 10.11 -3.48 -8.32
N GLN A 61 9.06 -2.65 -8.38
CA GLN A 61 8.00 -2.77 -9.38
C GLN A 61 8.39 -2.12 -10.71
N HIS A 62 9.39 -2.70 -11.39
CA HIS A 62 9.89 -2.14 -12.65
C HIS A 62 8.86 -2.11 -13.77
N SER A 63 7.95 -3.08 -13.84
CA SER A 63 6.96 -3.22 -14.91
C SER A 63 6.01 -2.03 -15.02
N ILE A 64 5.59 -1.48 -13.88
CA ILE A 64 4.66 -0.34 -13.83
C ILE A 64 5.32 0.97 -14.28
N PHE A 65 6.63 1.15 -13.99
CA PHE A 65 7.37 2.37 -14.34
C PHE A 65 8.13 2.24 -15.67
N ARG A 66 8.07 1.11 -16.32
CA ARG A 66 8.72 0.87 -17.62
C ARG A 66 7.76 1.18 -18.78
N PRO A 67 7.92 2.29 -19.50
CA PRO A 67 7.16 2.53 -20.72
C PRO A 67 7.56 1.51 -21.80
N LEU A 68 6.59 1.06 -22.56
CA LEU A 68 6.81 0.26 -23.76
C LEU A 68 6.67 1.14 -25.01
N LYS A 69 6.56 0.53 -26.21
CA LYS A 69 6.18 1.27 -27.44
C LYS A 69 4.85 2.00 -27.21
N ALA A 70 4.67 3.16 -27.85
CA ALA A 70 3.52 4.05 -27.62
C ALA A 70 2.15 3.34 -27.69
N SER A 71 2.02 2.34 -28.57
CA SER A 71 0.79 1.56 -28.71
C SER A 71 0.43 0.70 -27.47
N TYR A 72 1.37 0.42 -26.57
CA TYR A 72 1.16 -0.34 -25.34
C TYR A 72 1.05 0.54 -24.09
N ASN A 73 1.22 1.85 -24.24
CA ASN A 73 1.09 2.78 -23.13
C ASN A 73 -0.28 3.47 -23.15
N PRO A 74 -0.87 3.80 -22.00
CA PRO A 74 -2.14 4.53 -21.96
C PRO A 74 -1.99 5.95 -22.51
N ASP A 75 -3.11 6.57 -22.85
CA ASP A 75 -3.15 7.98 -23.29
C ASP A 75 -3.02 8.92 -22.08
N ILE A 76 -3.44 8.45 -20.89
CA ILE A 76 -3.32 9.16 -19.65
C ILE A 76 -3.15 8.19 -18.49
N ILE A 77 -2.32 8.56 -17.50
CA ILE A 77 -2.18 7.83 -16.25
C ILE A 77 -2.88 8.62 -15.14
N LEU A 78 -3.75 7.93 -14.42
CA LEU A 78 -4.41 8.42 -13.22
C LEU A 78 -3.71 7.82 -12.00
N THR A 79 -3.42 8.64 -11.00
CA THR A 79 -2.67 8.19 -9.82
C THR A 79 -3.45 8.40 -8.52
N SER A 80 -3.11 7.61 -7.52
CA SER A 80 -3.69 7.67 -6.18
C SER A 80 -3.27 8.91 -5.38
N GLY A 81 -2.14 9.55 -5.72
CA GLY A 81 -1.64 10.72 -5.01
C GLY A 81 -0.42 11.37 -5.67
N LYS A 82 0.13 12.37 -4.98
CA LYS A 82 1.25 13.18 -5.51
C LYS A 82 2.54 12.38 -5.67
N ILE A 83 2.78 11.43 -4.77
CA ILE A 83 4.03 10.63 -4.77
C ILE A 83 4.11 9.77 -6.03
N THR A 84 3.04 9.04 -6.32
CA THR A 84 2.99 8.19 -7.51
C THR A 84 2.91 9.02 -8.79
N LYS A 85 2.21 10.17 -8.80
CA LYS A 85 2.23 11.11 -9.92
C LYS A 85 3.66 11.48 -10.31
N LYS A 86 4.48 11.91 -9.34
CA LYS A 86 5.87 12.31 -9.61
C LYS A 86 6.65 11.17 -10.27
N LYS A 87 6.59 9.95 -9.69
CA LYS A 87 7.27 8.76 -10.25
C LYS A 87 6.86 8.46 -11.69
N PHE A 88 5.57 8.60 -12.03
CA PHE A 88 5.11 8.37 -13.41
C PHE A 88 5.55 9.47 -14.37
N GLN A 89 5.55 10.72 -13.94
CA GLN A 89 6.03 11.84 -14.77
C GLN A 89 7.51 11.74 -15.15
N GLU A 90 8.31 11.10 -14.30
CA GLU A 90 9.73 10.84 -14.58
C GLU A 90 9.94 9.77 -15.67
N ASN A 91 8.95 8.88 -15.87
CA ASN A 91 9.09 7.72 -16.74
C ASN A 91 8.21 7.75 -18.00
N TYR A 92 7.07 8.42 -17.96
CA TYR A 92 6.07 8.42 -19.04
C TYR A 92 5.93 9.79 -19.69
N LYS A 93 5.76 9.77 -21.03
CA LYS A 93 5.51 11.00 -21.80
C LYS A 93 4.03 11.40 -21.86
N CYS A 94 3.11 10.48 -21.54
CA CYS A 94 1.68 10.80 -21.52
C CYS A 94 1.32 11.65 -20.29
N PRO A 95 0.20 12.40 -20.34
CA PRO A 95 -0.29 13.15 -19.19
C PRO A 95 -0.51 12.28 -17.96
N VAL A 96 -0.14 12.79 -16.78
CA VAL A 96 -0.34 12.12 -15.49
C VAL A 96 -1.16 13.04 -14.59
N LYS A 97 -2.36 12.60 -14.21
CA LYS A 97 -3.28 13.34 -13.33
C LYS A 97 -3.51 12.59 -12.02
N ILE A 98 -3.77 13.32 -10.94
CA ILE A 98 -4.18 12.71 -9.67
C ILE A 98 -5.69 12.52 -9.72
N LEU A 99 -6.15 11.26 -9.66
CA LEU A 99 -7.55 10.94 -9.44
C LEU A 99 -7.89 10.90 -7.95
N GLY A 100 -6.91 10.50 -7.13
CA GLY A 100 -7.12 10.22 -5.72
C GLY A 100 -7.45 8.75 -5.44
N SER A 101 -7.80 8.43 -4.21
CA SER A 101 -8.08 7.06 -3.75
C SER A 101 -9.07 7.05 -2.60
N ASN A 102 -9.88 5.99 -2.50
CA ASN A 102 -10.72 5.71 -1.33
C ASN A 102 -9.91 5.37 -0.07
N LYS A 103 -8.60 5.13 -0.23
CA LYS A 103 -7.66 4.97 0.90
C LYS A 103 -7.26 6.32 1.52
N TYR A 104 -7.57 7.44 0.87
CA TYR A 104 -7.35 8.76 1.47
C TYR A 104 -8.22 8.92 2.71
N LYS A 105 -7.59 9.36 3.79
CA LYS A 105 -8.29 9.73 5.02
C LYS A 105 -7.87 11.14 5.42
N LYS A 106 -8.86 11.98 5.69
CA LYS A 106 -8.57 13.29 6.26
C LYS A 106 -7.96 13.09 7.63
N ILE A 107 -6.76 13.63 7.83
CA ILE A 107 -6.01 13.42 9.07
C ILE A 107 -6.74 14.14 10.20
N SER A 108 -7.26 13.35 11.12
CA SER A 108 -7.76 13.86 12.42
C SER A 108 -6.72 13.50 13.46
N ARG A 109 -5.85 14.43 13.81
CA ARG A 109 -4.90 14.21 14.91
C ARG A 109 -5.66 14.07 16.20
N SER A 110 -5.69 12.88 16.75
CA SER A 110 -6.23 12.64 18.08
C SER A 110 -5.43 13.42 19.14
N LYS A 111 -6.15 14.09 20.05
CA LYS A 111 -5.53 14.70 21.26
C LYS A 111 -5.18 13.65 22.32
N VAL A 112 -5.53 12.37 22.10
CA VAL A 112 -5.26 11.29 23.05
C VAL A 112 -3.76 11.01 23.08
N LYS A 113 -3.18 10.96 24.27
CA LYS A 113 -1.78 10.58 24.47
C LYS A 113 -1.61 9.12 24.08
N LYS A 114 -0.78 8.87 23.07
CA LYS A 114 -0.47 7.51 22.60
C LYS A 114 0.22 6.71 23.70
N GLN A 115 -0.21 5.47 23.86
CA GLN A 115 0.34 4.54 24.82
C GLN A 115 1.49 3.76 24.22
N ASN A 116 2.35 3.14 25.02
CA ASN A 116 3.43 2.25 24.57
C ASN A 116 2.85 0.92 24.04
N LYS A 117 2.05 1.04 22.95
CA LYS A 117 1.40 -0.09 22.29
C LYS A 117 1.88 -0.17 20.85
N PHE A 118 1.98 -1.41 20.38
CA PHE A 118 2.27 -1.73 18.99
C PHE A 118 0.98 -2.09 18.26
N LEU A 119 0.78 -1.53 17.09
CA LEU A 119 -0.23 -1.96 16.13
C LEU A 119 0.46 -2.79 15.06
N ILE A 120 0.00 -4.01 14.83
CA ILE A 120 0.53 -4.92 13.82
C ILE A 120 -0.47 -5.02 12.68
N ILE A 121 -0.04 -4.66 11.47
CA ILE A 121 -0.89 -4.56 10.28
C ILE A 121 -0.35 -5.42 9.12
N PRO A 122 -0.68 -6.72 9.09
CA PRO A 122 -0.29 -7.59 8.00
C PRO A 122 -1.00 -7.25 6.68
N GLU A 123 -0.51 -7.85 5.61
CA GLU A 123 -1.15 -7.89 4.30
C GLU A 123 -2.23 -8.98 4.21
N ALA A 124 -2.94 -9.04 3.05
CA ALA A 124 -3.99 -10.03 2.79
C ALA A 124 -3.45 -11.41 2.35
N PHE A 125 -2.26 -11.80 2.80
CA PHE A 125 -1.66 -13.10 2.48
C PHE A 125 -1.42 -13.89 3.76
N TYR A 126 -1.83 -15.15 3.76
CA TYR A 126 -1.70 -16.01 4.94
C TYR A 126 -0.25 -16.10 5.44
N SER A 127 0.70 -16.38 4.53
CA SER A 127 2.13 -16.50 4.87
C SER A 127 2.70 -15.23 5.49
N GLU A 128 2.32 -14.05 4.99
CA GLU A 128 2.76 -12.77 5.53
C GLU A 128 2.10 -12.45 6.87
N THR A 129 0.82 -12.79 7.02
CA THR A 129 0.08 -12.63 8.26
C THR A 129 0.67 -13.52 9.35
N ASP A 130 0.92 -14.80 9.04
CA ASP A 130 1.53 -15.76 9.97
C ASP A 130 2.96 -15.36 10.37
N ARG A 131 3.75 -14.89 9.43
CA ARG A 131 5.11 -14.37 9.67
C ARG A 131 5.11 -13.20 10.64
N LEU A 132 4.27 -12.18 10.38
CA LEU A 132 4.15 -11.02 11.26
C LEU A 132 3.62 -11.40 12.65
N LEU A 133 2.72 -12.39 12.72
CA LEU A 133 2.22 -12.90 13.99
C LEU A 133 3.33 -13.59 14.77
N ASN A 134 4.07 -14.51 14.17
CA ASN A 134 5.15 -15.23 14.85
C ASN A 134 6.22 -14.25 15.35
N PHE A 135 6.65 -13.29 14.53
CA PHE A 135 7.54 -12.22 14.97
C PHE A 135 6.95 -11.44 16.16
N THR A 136 5.65 -11.11 16.11
CA THR A 136 4.97 -10.38 17.19
C THR A 136 4.98 -11.18 18.49
N LEU A 137 4.69 -12.47 18.43
CA LEU A 137 4.69 -13.34 19.61
C LEU A 137 6.08 -13.43 20.24
N ASP A 138 7.14 -13.50 19.43
CA ASP A 138 8.51 -13.55 19.94
C ASP A 138 8.94 -12.21 20.54
N VAL A 139 8.60 -11.08 19.91
CA VAL A 139 8.81 -9.75 20.49
C VAL A 139 8.00 -9.57 21.78
N ALA A 140 6.79 -10.09 21.86
CA ALA A 140 5.94 -9.99 23.04
C ALA A 140 6.52 -10.70 24.27
N LYS A 141 7.24 -11.81 24.06
CA LYS A 141 7.97 -12.52 25.14
C LYS A 141 9.09 -11.69 25.76
N ILE A 142 9.83 -10.94 24.91
CA ILE A 142 10.96 -10.12 25.36
C ILE A 142 10.58 -8.71 25.80
N LEU A 143 9.33 -8.30 25.52
CA LEU A 143 8.74 -7.01 25.92
C LEU A 143 7.43 -7.22 26.73
N PRO A 144 7.44 -7.86 27.90
CA PRO A 144 6.22 -8.23 28.63
C PRO A 144 5.39 -7.02 29.06
N ASP A 145 6.01 -5.86 29.31
CA ASP A 145 5.34 -4.62 29.73
C ASP A 145 4.68 -3.85 28.56
N HIS A 146 4.89 -4.29 27.31
CA HIS A 146 4.29 -3.68 26.14
C HIS A 146 3.05 -4.46 25.71
N LYS A 147 2.10 -3.76 25.09
CA LYS A 147 0.88 -4.36 24.55
C LYS A 147 0.92 -4.34 23.02
N PHE A 148 0.50 -5.46 22.42
CA PHE A 148 0.49 -5.67 20.99
C PHE A 148 -0.95 -5.85 20.52
N ILE A 149 -1.37 -5.06 19.53
CA ILE A 149 -2.68 -5.14 18.91
C ILE A 149 -2.48 -5.69 17.50
N PHE A 150 -2.84 -6.95 17.30
CA PHE A 150 -2.76 -7.60 16.01
C PHE A 150 -4.05 -7.38 15.25
N ARG A 151 -3.96 -6.74 14.08
CA ARG A 151 -5.11 -6.41 13.26
C ARG A 151 -5.06 -7.17 11.93
N CYS A 152 -5.85 -8.24 11.81
CA CYS A 152 -5.97 -8.98 10.56
C CYS A 152 -6.45 -8.08 9.42
N HIS A 153 -5.98 -8.37 8.21
CA HIS A 153 -6.52 -7.72 7.01
C HIS A 153 -7.99 -8.12 6.82
N PRO A 154 -8.89 -7.22 6.36
CA PRO A 154 -10.32 -7.53 6.22
C PRO A 154 -10.65 -8.75 5.33
N MET A 155 -9.75 -9.12 4.42
CA MET A 155 -9.89 -10.31 3.57
C MET A 155 -9.42 -11.62 4.24
N MET A 156 -8.86 -11.56 5.46
CA MET A 156 -8.35 -12.72 6.20
C MET A 156 -9.35 -13.13 7.28
N LYS A 157 -9.52 -14.44 7.46
CA LYS A 157 -10.30 -14.97 8.57
C LYS A 157 -9.49 -14.87 9.85
N SER A 158 -9.94 -14.05 10.79
CA SER A 158 -9.24 -13.83 12.08
C SER A 158 -9.18 -15.09 12.95
N ASP A 159 -10.19 -15.95 12.85
CA ASP A 159 -10.32 -17.15 13.67
C ASP A 159 -9.15 -18.12 13.53
N GLU A 160 -8.50 -18.12 12.35
CA GLU A 160 -7.32 -18.94 12.08
C GLU A 160 -6.10 -18.57 12.95
N PHE A 161 -6.08 -17.35 13.49
CA PHE A 161 -4.97 -16.81 14.27
C PHE A 161 -5.25 -16.72 15.79
N ILE A 162 -6.51 -16.87 16.22
CA ILE A 162 -6.93 -16.67 17.61
C ILE A 162 -6.16 -17.60 18.56
N ASN A 163 -6.03 -18.87 18.22
CA ASN A 163 -5.34 -19.84 19.08
C ASN A 163 -3.86 -19.50 19.29
N LYS A 164 -3.19 -18.96 18.26
CA LYS A 164 -1.79 -18.51 18.40
C LYS A 164 -1.69 -17.24 19.25
N ILE A 165 -2.61 -16.29 19.06
CA ILE A 165 -2.64 -15.02 19.80
C ILE A 165 -2.88 -15.24 21.27
N SER A 166 -3.73 -16.19 21.64
CA SER A 166 -4.03 -16.54 23.04
C SER A 166 -2.87 -17.11 23.84
N LEU A 167 -1.74 -17.44 23.17
CA LEU A 167 -0.53 -17.92 23.84
C LEU A 167 0.24 -16.80 24.58
N GLN A 168 -0.13 -15.53 24.39
CA GLN A 168 0.56 -14.39 24.99
C GLN A 168 -0.46 -13.38 25.55
N ASP A 169 -0.44 -13.12 26.83
CA ASP A 169 -1.41 -12.23 27.52
C ASP A 169 -1.32 -10.78 27.06
N ASN A 170 -0.15 -10.36 26.60
CA ASN A 170 0.09 -9.00 26.12
C ASN A 170 -0.17 -8.81 24.62
N VAL A 171 -0.60 -9.85 23.89
CA VAL A 171 -1.01 -9.78 22.49
C VAL A 171 -2.52 -9.93 22.39
N LYS A 172 -3.19 -9.04 21.66
CA LYS A 172 -4.65 -9.08 21.47
C LYS A 172 -5.03 -8.89 20.01
N LEU A 173 -6.01 -9.67 19.56
CA LEU A 173 -6.63 -9.43 18.27
C LEU A 173 -7.48 -8.15 18.34
N SER A 174 -7.33 -7.28 17.34
CA SER A 174 -8.19 -6.09 17.21
C SER A 174 -9.59 -6.48 16.73
N ASN A 175 -10.60 -6.00 17.44
CA ASN A 175 -12.01 -6.04 17.05
C ASN A 175 -12.63 -4.63 16.87
N LYS A 176 -11.78 -3.60 16.87
CA LYS A 176 -12.17 -2.19 16.78
C LYS A 176 -12.01 -1.65 15.37
N SER A 177 -12.40 -0.39 15.14
CA SER A 177 -12.04 0.30 13.91
C SER A 177 -10.53 0.54 13.84
N ILE A 178 -10.00 0.71 12.63
CA ILE A 178 -8.59 1.05 12.47
C ILE A 178 -8.26 2.39 13.16
N ASN A 179 -9.16 3.34 13.13
CA ASN A 179 -8.97 4.65 13.77
C ASN A 179 -8.83 4.53 15.28
N ASP A 180 -9.58 3.63 15.94
CA ASP A 180 -9.45 3.40 17.38
C ASP A 180 -8.08 2.86 17.73
N ASP A 181 -7.58 1.89 16.94
CA ASP A 181 -6.25 1.33 17.15
C ASP A 181 -5.15 2.36 16.90
N LEU A 182 -5.26 3.15 15.81
CA LEU A 182 -4.31 4.22 15.49
C LEU A 182 -4.26 5.31 16.56
N ASN A 183 -5.38 5.60 17.23
CA ASN A 183 -5.44 6.62 18.27
C ASN A 183 -4.68 6.23 19.53
N ILE A 184 -4.61 4.95 19.88
CA ILE A 184 -4.03 4.49 21.14
C ILE A 184 -2.60 3.95 20.98
N CYS A 185 -2.19 3.52 19.78
CA CYS A 185 -0.87 2.93 19.54
C CYS A 185 0.18 4.00 19.25
N LYS A 186 1.42 3.73 19.69
CA LYS A 186 2.60 4.56 19.45
C LYS A 186 3.45 4.06 18.29
N TYR A 187 3.48 2.76 18.08
CA TYR A 187 4.27 2.08 17.06
C TYR A 187 3.37 1.33 16.08
N VAL A 188 3.83 1.18 14.85
CA VAL A 188 3.19 0.32 13.86
C VAL A 188 4.20 -0.63 13.24
N VAL A 189 3.95 -1.93 13.34
CA VAL A 189 4.76 -2.99 12.72
C VAL A 189 4.07 -3.43 11.45
N PHE A 190 4.81 -3.45 10.36
CA PHE A 190 4.27 -3.73 9.04
C PHE A 190 5.31 -4.34 8.11
N ARG A 191 4.86 -4.85 6.96
CA ARG A 191 5.70 -5.22 5.83
C ARG A 191 5.25 -4.55 4.53
N GLY A 192 4.16 -4.97 3.89
CA GLY A 192 3.65 -4.38 2.64
C GLY A 192 2.29 -3.68 2.76
N SER A 193 1.73 -3.62 3.96
CA SER A 193 0.38 -3.07 4.16
C SER A 193 0.29 -1.56 3.87
N ALA A 194 -0.68 -1.18 3.01
CA ALA A 194 -0.96 0.22 2.69
C ALA A 194 -1.45 1.05 3.89
N ALA A 195 -1.99 0.41 4.92
CA ALA A 195 -2.47 1.09 6.13
C ALA A 195 -1.35 1.77 6.92
N VAL A 196 -0.08 1.45 6.62
CA VAL A 196 1.07 2.13 7.25
C VAL A 196 1.11 3.62 6.94
N PHE A 197 0.66 4.05 5.76
CA PHE A 197 0.62 5.48 5.43
C PHE A 197 -0.36 6.25 6.34
N GLU A 198 -1.53 5.67 6.62
CA GLU A 198 -2.49 6.24 7.55
C GLU A 198 -1.90 6.27 8.98
N ALA A 199 -1.27 5.18 9.40
CA ALA A 199 -0.64 5.08 10.72
C ALA A 199 0.46 6.15 10.91
N VAL A 200 1.35 6.31 9.93
CA VAL A 200 2.44 7.31 9.98
C VAL A 200 1.88 8.73 9.91
N SER A 201 0.86 8.98 9.09
CA SER A 201 0.18 10.27 9.02
C SER A 201 -0.43 10.69 10.35
N GLN A 202 -0.89 9.73 11.15
CA GLN A 202 -1.39 9.95 12.51
C GLN A 202 -0.28 9.93 13.57
N GLY A 203 0.99 9.85 13.17
CA GLY A 203 2.16 9.97 14.03
C GLY A 203 2.56 8.67 14.74
N LEU A 204 2.15 7.49 14.25
CA LEU A 204 2.72 6.23 14.72
C LEU A 204 4.13 6.07 14.16
N LYS A 205 5.02 5.53 14.99
CA LYS A 205 6.41 5.27 14.65
C LYS A 205 6.51 3.94 13.87
N PRO A 206 6.87 3.95 12.58
CA PRO A 206 6.88 2.76 11.75
C PRO A 206 8.06 1.84 12.08
N ILE A 207 7.81 0.53 12.09
CA ILE A 207 8.79 -0.54 12.26
C ILE A 207 8.54 -1.54 11.13
N TYR A 208 9.51 -1.66 10.24
CA TYR A 208 9.41 -2.55 9.10
C TYR A 208 10.04 -3.90 9.41
N LEU A 209 9.27 -4.99 9.26
CA LEU A 209 9.81 -6.34 9.32
C LEU A 209 10.48 -6.67 7.98
N ASP A 210 11.81 -6.70 8.00
CA ASP A 210 12.62 -7.15 6.86
C ASP A 210 12.85 -8.67 6.96
N VAL A 211 13.06 -9.31 5.85
CA VAL A 211 13.28 -10.76 5.78
C VAL A 211 14.56 -11.02 5.00
N LYS A 212 15.48 -11.77 5.60
CA LYS A 212 16.73 -12.17 4.96
C LYS A 212 16.44 -12.88 3.64
N ASN A 213 17.19 -12.55 2.61
CA ASN A 213 17.11 -13.16 1.27
C ASN A 213 15.79 -12.94 0.52
N GLU A 214 14.93 -12.03 0.99
CA GLU A 214 13.73 -11.61 0.27
C GLU A 214 13.87 -10.16 -0.23
N THR A 215 13.06 -9.84 -1.25
CA THR A 215 12.99 -8.47 -1.76
C THR A 215 12.41 -7.54 -0.70
N ASN A 216 13.14 -6.49 -0.38
CA ASN A 216 12.66 -5.46 0.54
C ASN A 216 11.53 -4.65 -0.13
N ILE A 217 10.32 -4.78 0.39
CA ILE A 217 9.09 -4.11 -0.11
C ILE A 217 8.68 -2.91 0.72
N ASN A 218 9.57 -2.39 1.57
CA ASN A 218 9.31 -1.20 2.38
C ASN A 218 9.03 0.02 1.49
N PRO A 219 7.83 0.61 1.53
CA PRO A 219 7.49 1.76 0.71
C PRO A 219 8.25 3.04 1.11
N PHE A 220 8.86 3.04 2.29
CA PHE A 220 9.66 4.15 2.80
C PHE A 220 11.17 4.00 2.58
N LYS A 221 11.63 2.93 1.91
CA LYS A 221 13.06 2.60 1.79
C LYS A 221 13.94 3.77 1.33
N ASN A 222 13.44 4.64 0.47
CA ASN A 222 14.21 5.78 -0.05
C ASN A 222 14.16 7.04 0.84
N ILE A 223 13.26 7.07 1.83
CA ILE A 223 13.02 8.25 2.66
C ILE A 223 13.53 7.99 4.07
N PHE A 224 13.46 6.73 4.46
CA PHE A 224 13.77 6.27 5.80
C PHE A 224 14.82 5.16 5.71
N LEU A 225 16.08 5.57 5.72
CA LEU A 225 17.21 4.65 5.73
C LEU A 225 17.04 3.64 6.87
N ASN A 226 17.27 2.39 6.60
CA ASN A 226 17.34 1.16 7.41
C ASN A 226 17.24 1.22 8.96
N SER A 227 17.09 2.43 9.55
CA SER A 227 17.07 2.68 10.99
C SER A 227 15.82 2.16 11.71
N CYS A 228 14.80 1.73 10.97
CA CYS A 228 13.56 1.18 11.53
C CYS A 228 13.22 -0.21 10.99
N ASN A 229 14.20 -0.88 10.40
CA ASN A 229 14.06 -2.28 9.99
C ASN A 229 14.44 -3.19 11.13
N VAL A 230 13.63 -4.22 11.33
CA VAL A 230 13.90 -5.34 12.24
C VAL A 230 13.94 -6.62 11.42
N ILE A 231 14.83 -7.53 11.76
CA ILE A 231 14.95 -8.86 11.16
C ILE A 231 14.69 -9.90 12.24
N GLU A 232 15.39 -9.76 13.36
CA GLU A 232 15.25 -10.63 14.52
C GLU A 232 14.45 -9.89 15.63
N PRO A 233 13.76 -10.61 16.53
CA PRO A 233 12.99 -10.00 17.61
C PRO A 233 13.79 -9.03 18.47
N GLU A 234 15.06 -9.29 18.72
CA GLU A 234 15.94 -8.47 19.55
C GLU A 234 16.29 -7.12 18.95
N ASP A 235 16.17 -6.96 17.62
CA ASP A 235 16.36 -5.68 16.94
C ASP A 235 15.40 -4.61 17.46
N ILE A 236 14.27 -5.03 18.07
CA ILE A 236 13.26 -4.12 18.61
C ILE A 236 13.83 -3.17 19.67
N PHE A 237 14.79 -3.63 20.49
CA PHE A 237 15.42 -2.79 21.51
C PHE A 237 16.20 -1.62 20.91
N LYS A 238 16.89 -1.84 19.79
CA LYS A 238 17.59 -0.78 19.06
C LYS A 238 16.62 0.24 18.51
N ILE A 239 15.49 -0.22 17.95
CA ILE A 239 14.46 0.65 17.38
C ILE A 239 13.78 1.49 18.46
N LEU A 240 13.46 0.89 19.61
CA LEU A 240 12.84 1.62 20.72
C LEU A 240 13.76 2.72 21.24
N ARG A 241 15.05 2.41 21.47
CA ARG A 241 16.06 3.42 21.87
C ARG A 241 16.20 4.55 20.85
N TYR A 242 16.21 4.21 19.55
CA TYR A 242 16.20 5.23 18.49
C TYR A 242 14.98 6.15 18.60
N TYR A 243 13.80 5.59 18.82
CA TYR A 243 12.57 6.37 18.92
C TYR A 243 12.37 7.09 20.27
N GLU A 244 13.08 6.73 21.30
CA GLU A 244 13.13 7.49 22.55
C GLU A 244 13.91 8.81 22.37
N SER A 245 15.03 8.73 21.68
CA SER A 245 15.92 9.87 21.44
C SER A 245 15.48 10.78 20.29
N LYS A 246 14.65 10.30 19.35
CA LYS A 246 14.25 11.04 18.15
C LYS A 246 12.74 11.06 17.94
N LYS A 247 12.25 12.22 17.49
CA LYS A 247 10.91 12.34 16.93
C LYS A 247 10.85 11.63 15.56
N ILE A 248 9.63 11.25 15.16
CA ILE A 248 9.41 10.77 13.80
C ILE A 248 9.84 11.82 12.78
N ASN A 249 10.55 11.41 11.73
CA ASN A 249 11.01 12.32 10.69
C ASN A 249 9.81 12.95 9.97
N LYS A 250 9.85 14.28 9.82
CA LYS A 250 8.81 15.04 9.12
C LYS A 250 8.63 14.57 7.67
N ASP A 251 9.72 14.23 6.99
CA ASP A 251 9.67 13.80 5.58
C ASP A 251 8.84 12.53 5.38
N ILE A 252 8.90 11.58 6.33
CA ILE A 252 8.11 10.35 6.24
C ILE A 252 6.62 10.63 6.48
N ILE A 253 6.31 11.59 7.36
CA ILE A 253 4.93 12.05 7.58
C ILE A 253 4.41 12.76 6.32
N ASP A 254 5.18 13.67 5.75
CA ASP A 254 4.81 14.41 4.55
C ASP A 254 4.65 13.48 3.33
N TYR A 255 5.52 12.48 3.22
CA TYR A 255 5.38 11.43 2.21
C TYR A 255 4.08 10.64 2.38
N SER A 256 3.79 10.22 3.60
CA SER A 256 2.56 9.47 3.92
C SER A 256 1.31 10.29 3.63
N ASN A 257 1.30 11.57 4.00
CA ASN A 257 0.20 12.50 3.74
C ASN A 257 -0.06 12.76 2.25
N ASN A 258 0.97 12.62 1.41
CA ASN A 258 0.88 12.87 -0.03
C ASN A 258 0.78 11.58 -0.87
N TYR A 259 0.77 10.40 -0.21
CA TYR A 259 0.70 9.13 -0.91
C TYR A 259 -0.68 8.87 -1.53
N PHE A 260 -1.73 9.16 -0.78
CA PHE A 260 -3.10 9.14 -1.25
C PHE A 260 -3.68 10.56 -1.23
N ALA A 261 -4.52 10.88 -2.21
CA ALA A 261 -5.28 12.13 -2.29
C ALA A 261 -6.78 11.84 -2.26
N GLU A 262 -7.57 12.84 -1.94
CA GLU A 262 -9.02 12.79 -2.07
C GLU A 262 -9.43 12.55 -3.52
N ILE A 263 -10.50 11.79 -3.74
CA ILE A 263 -10.99 11.50 -5.09
C ILE A 263 -11.55 12.78 -5.71
N ASP A 264 -11.00 13.17 -6.85
CA ASP A 264 -11.47 14.27 -7.66
C ASP A 264 -12.19 13.77 -8.92
N THR A 265 -13.51 13.68 -8.84
CA THR A 265 -14.35 13.23 -9.98
C THR A 265 -14.32 14.19 -11.18
N LYS A 266 -13.90 15.47 -11.00
CA LYS A 266 -13.73 16.41 -12.10
C LYS A 266 -12.65 15.94 -13.07
N VAL A 267 -11.66 15.20 -12.57
CA VAL A 267 -10.61 14.59 -13.42
C VAL A 267 -11.24 13.65 -14.44
N ILE A 268 -12.14 12.75 -14.02
CA ILE A 268 -12.83 11.83 -14.93
C ILE A 268 -13.68 12.60 -15.94
N ARG A 269 -14.48 13.57 -15.49
CA ARG A 269 -15.31 14.39 -16.37
C ARG A 269 -14.48 15.12 -17.43
N SER A 270 -13.25 15.53 -17.10
CA SER A 270 -12.35 16.20 -18.06
C SER A 270 -11.74 15.25 -19.11
N LEU A 271 -12.01 13.96 -19.03
CA LEU A 271 -11.54 12.95 -19.99
C LEU A 271 -12.60 12.57 -21.02
N LEU A 272 -13.86 12.80 -20.70
CA LEU A 272 -15.02 12.64 -21.61
C LEU A 272 -15.16 13.81 -22.57
#